data_ae0e86e51a2b2e126faabf620bb89796
#
_entry.id   ae0e86e51a2b2e126faabf620bb89796
#
_cell.length_a   1.000
_cell.length_b   1.000
_cell.length_c   1.000
_cell.angle_alpha   90.00
_cell.angle_beta   90.00
_cell.angle_gamma   90.00
#
_symmetry.space_group_name_H-M   'P 1'
#
loop_
_entity.id
_entity.type
_entity.pdbx_description
1 polymer ?
#
loop_
_entity_poly.entity_id
_entity_poly.type
_entity_poly.pdbx_seq_one_letter_code
_entity_poly.pdbx_strand_id
1 'polypeptide(L)'
;RDEFETDLVAVLTEEQLELWPPLQRQLIRDRLLPRGRLSGETLDVMGLVDEQEYADEVLLALLPALKTWDVNVTDALMARDNQMVENQGVLMSSMRTMDVSTGIDVLKMQGRLAETVRFVNDTAVEQIVLLLPADKTNQFKAIAQQRSYPRIYRATRTDRAYEDALELEELIPETLQAIMNLQDSMDDEIAMANGQLLSATHRGESQEQIDRMNRFAQRMSGGTTERADNPIDHAEKAKREIEDRYLELLRDLLTEEQIEELGGLKKRETREERRGG
;
A
#
# COMPACT_ATOMS: atom_id res chain seq x y z
N ARG A 1 18.83 -4.44 25.77
CA ARG A 1 19.18 -3.95 24.41
C ARG A 1 20.32 -2.94 24.48
N ASP A 2 20.17 -1.92 25.28
CA ASP A 2 21.18 -0.84 25.44
C ASP A 2 22.52 -1.39 25.94
N GLU A 3 22.50 -2.39 26.84
CA GLU A 3 23.71 -3.09 27.29
C GLU A 3 24.42 -3.81 26.12
N PHE A 4 23.68 -4.58 25.30
CA PHE A 4 24.25 -5.29 24.16
C PHE A 4 24.84 -4.34 23.12
N GLU A 5 24.13 -3.25 22.79
CA GLU A 5 24.64 -2.23 21.86
C GLU A 5 25.89 -1.55 22.43
N THR A 6 25.93 -1.26 23.74
CA THR A 6 27.09 -0.69 24.42
C THR A 6 28.28 -1.64 24.39
N ASP A 7 28.06 -2.92 24.68
CA ASP A 7 29.11 -3.94 24.65
C ASP A 7 29.66 -4.14 23.24
N LEU A 8 28.76 -4.13 22.24
CA LEU A 8 29.17 -4.27 20.84
C LEU A 8 30.03 -3.08 20.40
N VAL A 9 29.62 -1.85 20.68
CA VAL A 9 30.37 -0.62 20.36
C VAL A 9 31.75 -0.62 21.01
N ALA A 10 31.86 -1.16 22.25
CA ALA A 10 33.14 -1.22 22.96
C ALA A 10 34.20 -2.15 22.32
N VAL A 11 33.80 -3.07 21.46
CA VAL A 11 34.72 -4.02 20.77
C VAL A 11 34.97 -3.66 19.31
N LEU A 12 34.30 -2.63 18.74
CA LEU A 12 34.51 -2.18 17.36
C LEU A 12 35.79 -1.37 17.20
N THR A 13 36.45 -1.53 16.06
CA THR A 13 37.58 -0.65 15.66
C THR A 13 37.06 0.74 15.29
N GLU A 14 37.95 1.74 15.21
CA GLU A 14 37.57 3.10 14.78
C GLU A 14 36.92 3.12 13.40
N GLU A 15 37.44 2.35 12.45
CA GLU A 15 36.86 2.21 11.10
C GLU A 15 35.46 1.57 11.14
N GLN A 16 35.23 0.59 12.00
CA GLN A 16 33.93 -0.05 12.18
C GLN A 16 32.93 0.88 12.90
N LEU A 17 33.42 1.73 13.80
CA LEU A 17 32.58 2.73 14.49
C LEU A 17 32.00 3.77 13.51
N GLU A 18 32.69 4.12 12.44
CA GLU A 18 32.16 5.01 11.39
C GLU A 18 30.97 4.38 10.64
N LEU A 19 30.98 3.05 10.50
CA LEU A 19 29.91 2.29 9.85
C LEU A 19 28.77 1.92 10.80
N TRP A 20 28.95 2.09 12.10
CA TRP A 20 27.96 1.70 13.11
C TRP A 20 26.64 2.46 13.01
N PRO A 21 26.58 3.80 12.85
CA PRO A 21 25.29 4.51 12.78
C PRO A 21 24.40 4.07 11.62
N PRO A 22 24.87 3.89 10.35
CA PRO A 22 24.04 3.39 9.30
C PRO A 22 23.57 1.93 9.53
N LEU A 23 24.43 1.06 10.08
CA LEU A 23 24.04 -0.30 10.44
C LEU A 23 22.98 -0.33 11.53
N GLN A 24 23.12 0.49 12.56
CA GLN A 24 22.13 0.61 13.63
C GLN A 24 20.75 1.03 13.08
N ARG A 25 20.72 2.03 12.18
CA ARG A 25 19.49 2.42 11.50
C ARG A 25 18.89 1.30 10.67
N GLN A 26 19.70 0.53 9.94
CA GLN A 26 19.24 -0.65 9.21
C GLN A 26 18.58 -1.66 10.16
N LEU A 27 19.22 -2.03 11.27
CA LEU A 27 18.67 -2.96 12.26
C LEU A 27 17.33 -2.47 12.85
N ILE A 28 17.19 -1.15 13.04
CA ILE A 28 15.94 -0.53 13.48
C ILE A 28 14.86 -0.68 12.41
N ARG A 29 15.16 -0.36 11.14
CA ARG A 29 14.22 -0.52 10.02
C ARG A 29 13.78 -1.96 9.85
N ASP A 30 14.70 -2.91 9.79
CA ASP A 30 14.40 -4.35 9.65
C ASP A 30 13.43 -4.84 10.72
N ARG A 31 13.53 -4.31 11.92
CA ARG A 31 12.65 -4.65 13.02
C ARG A 31 11.31 -3.92 12.99
N LEU A 32 11.27 -2.65 12.62
CA LEU A 32 10.12 -1.78 12.83
C LEU A 32 9.27 -1.53 11.57
N LEU A 33 9.85 -1.53 10.37
CA LEU A 33 9.10 -1.36 9.12
C LEU A 33 7.98 -2.41 8.97
N PRO A 34 8.22 -3.72 9.18
CA PRO A 34 7.17 -4.74 9.00
C PRO A 34 5.99 -4.60 9.97
N ARG A 35 6.11 -3.75 11.00
CA ARG A 35 5.06 -3.52 12.01
C ARG A 35 4.07 -2.41 11.64
N GLY A 36 4.20 -1.84 10.43
CA GLY A 36 3.28 -0.83 9.93
C GLY A 36 1.83 -1.34 9.89
N ARG A 37 0.88 -0.44 10.13
CA ARG A 37 -0.56 -0.72 10.16
C ARG A 37 -1.34 0.02 9.07
N LEU A 38 -0.81 1.14 8.61
CA LEU A 38 -1.34 1.91 7.50
C LEU A 38 -0.64 1.53 6.19
N SER A 39 -1.33 1.71 5.09
CA SER A 39 -0.75 1.59 3.76
C SER A 39 0.43 2.57 3.62
N GLY A 40 1.50 2.16 2.96
CA GLY A 40 2.69 2.99 2.76
C GLY A 40 3.71 2.97 3.91
N GLU A 41 3.35 2.52 5.13
CA GLU A 41 4.28 2.48 6.25
C GLU A 41 5.41 1.45 6.12
N THR A 42 5.16 0.36 5.40
CA THR A 42 6.04 -0.83 5.39
C THR A 42 7.04 -0.83 4.22
N LEU A 43 7.08 0.25 3.43
CA LEU A 43 7.95 0.33 2.27
C LEU A 43 9.42 0.48 2.69
N ASP A 44 10.25 -0.49 2.32
CA ASP A 44 11.70 -0.35 2.36
C ASP A 44 12.20 0.26 1.05
N VAL A 45 12.45 1.56 1.08
CA VAL A 45 12.88 2.31 -0.11
C VAL A 45 14.30 1.93 -0.54
N MET A 46 15.20 1.64 0.41
CA MET A 46 16.55 1.16 0.08
C MET A 46 16.51 -0.22 -0.58
N GLY A 47 15.80 -1.16 0.03
CA GLY A 47 15.62 -2.49 -0.54
C GLY A 47 14.97 -2.45 -1.93
N LEU A 48 13.99 -1.54 -2.13
CA LEU A 48 13.37 -1.34 -3.43
C LEU A 48 14.37 -0.84 -4.50
N VAL A 49 15.24 0.11 -4.15
CA VAL A 49 16.27 0.63 -5.07
C VAL A 49 17.32 -0.44 -5.38
N ASP A 50 17.74 -1.19 -4.37
CA ASP A 50 18.75 -2.25 -4.50
C ASP A 50 18.28 -3.37 -5.44
N GLU A 51 17.04 -3.76 -5.37
CA GLU A 51 16.42 -4.76 -6.26
C GLU A 51 16.37 -4.35 -7.74
N GLN A 52 16.52 -3.07 -8.07
CA GLN A 52 16.44 -2.60 -9.46
C GLN A 52 17.75 -2.72 -10.21
N GLU A 53 18.86 -3.08 -9.55
CA GLU A 53 20.18 -3.27 -10.15
C GLU A 53 20.62 -2.10 -11.04
N TYR A 54 20.42 -0.86 -10.55
CA TYR A 54 20.80 0.34 -11.29
C TYR A 54 22.33 0.44 -11.46
N ALA A 55 22.76 1.08 -12.55
CA ALA A 55 24.16 1.41 -12.78
C ALA A 55 24.71 2.35 -11.68
N ASP A 56 26.04 2.27 -11.43
CA ASP A 56 26.70 3.01 -10.35
C ASP A 56 26.45 4.52 -10.41
N GLU A 57 26.38 5.10 -11.61
CA GLU A 57 26.12 6.54 -11.79
C GLU A 57 24.71 6.92 -11.28
N VAL A 58 23.73 6.06 -11.52
CA VAL A 58 22.36 6.27 -11.03
C VAL A 58 22.32 6.12 -9.50
N LEU A 59 22.96 5.08 -8.97
CA LEU A 59 23.04 4.88 -7.51
C LEU A 59 23.73 6.05 -6.82
N LEU A 60 24.81 6.60 -7.39
CA LEU A 60 25.48 7.79 -6.86
C LEU A 60 24.56 9.02 -6.84
N ALA A 61 23.72 9.20 -7.87
CA ALA A 61 22.76 10.29 -7.92
C ALA A 61 21.63 10.13 -6.87
N LEU A 62 21.25 8.89 -6.53
CA LEU A 62 20.20 8.59 -5.54
C LEU A 62 20.71 8.66 -4.09
N LEU A 63 22.03 8.53 -3.85
CA LEU A 63 22.59 8.47 -2.49
C LEU A 63 22.15 9.57 -1.54
N PRO A 64 22.06 10.87 -1.93
CA PRO A 64 21.60 11.92 -1.02
C PRO A 64 20.14 11.71 -0.56
N ALA A 65 19.26 11.31 -1.49
CA ALA A 65 17.85 11.04 -1.18
C ALA A 65 17.71 9.82 -0.28
N LEU A 66 18.45 8.73 -0.55
CA LEU A 66 18.45 7.52 0.25
C LEU A 66 19.00 7.76 1.67
N LYS A 67 20.07 8.55 1.82
CA LYS A 67 20.59 8.92 3.14
C LYS A 67 19.60 9.77 3.94
N THR A 68 18.93 10.69 3.28
CA THR A 68 17.88 11.51 3.92
C THR A 68 16.72 10.64 4.37
N TRP A 69 16.24 9.74 3.52
CA TRP A 69 15.20 8.79 3.88
C TRP A 69 15.64 7.89 5.04
N ASP A 70 16.85 7.32 5.02
CA ASP A 70 17.37 6.44 6.07
C ASP A 70 17.28 7.08 7.46
N VAL A 71 17.68 8.33 7.58
CA VAL A 71 17.59 9.07 8.85
C VAL A 71 16.15 9.34 9.22
N ASN A 72 15.37 9.94 8.32
CA ASN A 72 14.01 10.40 8.61
C ASN A 72 13.06 9.24 8.92
N VAL A 73 13.16 8.13 8.16
CA VAL A 73 12.29 6.96 8.41
C VAL A 73 12.65 6.29 9.74
N THR A 74 13.95 6.20 10.07
CA THR A 74 14.38 5.63 11.34
C THR A 74 13.87 6.44 12.52
N ASP A 75 13.96 7.77 12.47
CA ASP A 75 13.44 8.66 13.51
C ASP A 75 11.92 8.53 13.66
N ALA A 76 11.19 8.50 12.55
CA ALA A 76 9.74 8.31 12.55
C ALA A 76 9.34 6.94 13.12
N LEU A 77 10.06 5.87 12.77
CA LEU A 77 9.82 4.52 13.28
C LEU A 77 10.10 4.42 14.78
N MET A 78 11.18 5.05 15.26
CA MET A 78 11.51 5.09 16.68
C MET A 78 10.45 5.88 17.48
N ALA A 79 10.01 7.02 16.97
CA ALA A 79 8.95 7.80 17.60
C ALA A 79 7.64 6.99 17.71
N ARG A 80 7.28 6.25 16.64
CA ARG A 80 6.12 5.35 16.63
C ARG A 80 6.27 4.20 17.65
N ASP A 81 7.43 3.52 17.69
CA ASP A 81 7.65 2.37 18.56
C ASP A 81 7.67 2.80 20.05
N ASN A 82 8.37 3.87 20.37
CA ASN A 82 8.42 4.44 21.74
C ASN A 82 7.01 4.78 22.24
N GLN A 83 6.21 5.46 21.44
CA GLN A 83 4.84 5.81 21.80
C GLN A 83 3.96 4.58 21.97
N MET A 84 4.16 3.52 21.14
CA MET A 84 3.44 2.26 21.30
C MET A 84 3.78 1.58 22.63
N VAL A 85 5.05 1.57 23.03
CA VAL A 85 5.51 1.00 24.31
C VAL A 85 4.92 1.79 25.48
N GLU A 86 5.03 3.11 25.47
CA GLU A 86 4.49 3.99 26.51
C GLU A 86 2.97 3.82 26.69
N ASN A 87 2.24 3.72 25.59
CA ASN A 87 0.78 3.62 25.62
C ASN A 87 0.25 2.20 25.83
N GLN A 88 1.09 1.16 25.84
CA GLN A 88 0.62 -0.22 25.97
C GLN A 88 -0.15 -0.43 27.28
N GLY A 89 0.36 0.09 28.39
CA GLY A 89 -0.29 0.02 29.70
C GLY A 89 -1.62 0.78 29.72
N VAL A 90 -1.64 1.96 29.12
CA VAL A 90 -2.84 2.81 29.02
C VAL A 90 -3.92 2.12 28.19
N LEU A 91 -3.57 1.54 27.05
CA LEU A 91 -4.51 0.82 26.17
C LEU A 91 -5.08 -0.42 26.86
N MET A 92 -4.25 -1.20 27.56
CA MET A 92 -4.71 -2.36 28.33
C MET A 92 -5.63 -1.97 29.47
N SER A 93 -5.32 -0.87 30.17
CA SER A 93 -6.17 -0.34 31.26
C SER A 93 -7.50 0.15 30.70
N SER A 94 -7.50 0.93 29.61
CA SER A 94 -8.68 1.44 28.92
C SER A 94 -9.63 0.31 28.49
N MET A 95 -9.08 -0.77 27.91
CA MET A 95 -9.87 -1.96 27.56
C MET A 95 -10.51 -2.63 28.80
N ARG A 96 -9.77 -2.71 29.91
CA ARG A 96 -10.26 -3.33 31.15
C ARG A 96 -11.37 -2.50 31.82
N THR A 97 -11.22 -1.18 31.80
CA THR A 97 -12.16 -0.25 32.44
C THR A 97 -13.30 0.18 31.51
N MET A 98 -13.31 -0.29 30.25
CA MET A 98 -14.24 0.14 29.21
C MET A 98 -14.17 1.67 28.94
N ASP A 99 -13.04 2.29 29.21
CA ASP A 99 -12.81 3.71 28.90
C ASP A 99 -12.42 3.89 27.43
N VAL A 100 -13.48 3.95 26.59
CA VAL A 100 -13.33 4.07 25.14
C VAL A 100 -12.65 5.38 24.74
N SER A 101 -12.85 6.47 25.50
CA SER A 101 -12.31 7.79 25.15
C SER A 101 -10.78 7.80 25.20
N THR A 102 -10.20 7.28 26.29
CA THR A 102 -8.75 7.13 26.41
C THR A 102 -8.17 6.20 25.33
N GLY A 103 -8.85 5.10 25.00
CA GLY A 103 -8.45 4.21 23.92
C GLY A 103 -8.42 4.90 22.55
N ILE A 104 -9.40 5.74 22.26
CA ILE A 104 -9.48 6.54 21.03
C ILE A 104 -8.32 7.54 20.94
N ASP A 105 -7.99 8.24 22.01
CA ASP A 105 -6.90 9.23 22.02
C ASP A 105 -5.54 8.57 21.78
N VAL A 106 -5.33 7.38 22.33
CA VAL A 106 -4.15 6.56 22.00
C VAL A 106 -4.12 6.18 20.52
N LEU A 107 -5.24 5.73 19.95
CA LEU A 107 -5.32 5.39 18.52
C LEU A 107 -5.08 6.58 17.61
N LYS A 108 -5.59 7.77 17.94
CA LYS A 108 -5.32 9.01 17.21
C LYS A 108 -3.83 9.34 17.19
N MET A 109 -3.17 9.23 18.33
CA MET A 109 -1.74 9.48 18.43
C MET A 109 -0.94 8.47 17.60
N GLN A 110 -1.26 7.18 17.72
CA GLN A 110 -0.62 6.13 16.92
C GLN A 110 -0.87 6.33 15.42
N GLY A 111 -2.07 6.74 15.02
CA GLY A 111 -2.41 7.07 13.64
C GLY A 111 -1.54 8.19 13.06
N ARG A 112 -1.35 9.30 13.80
CA ARG A 112 -0.48 10.41 13.35
C ARG A 112 0.97 9.98 13.16
N LEU A 113 1.50 9.14 14.06
CA LEU A 113 2.87 8.65 13.94
C LEU A 113 3.03 7.68 12.75
N ALA A 114 2.03 6.85 12.50
CA ALA A 114 1.96 5.99 11.33
C ALA A 114 1.89 6.81 10.02
N GLU A 115 1.07 7.87 9.99
CA GLU A 115 1.00 8.83 8.88
C GLU A 115 2.34 9.53 8.65
N THR A 116 3.12 9.82 9.70
CA THR A 116 4.47 10.39 9.56
C THR A 116 5.42 9.42 8.87
N VAL A 117 5.42 8.12 9.23
CA VAL A 117 6.24 7.10 8.55
C VAL A 117 5.85 6.99 7.07
N ARG A 118 4.55 6.91 6.77
CA ARG A 118 4.04 6.90 5.41
C ARG A 118 4.50 8.12 4.62
N PHE A 119 4.34 9.31 5.18
CA PHE A 119 4.75 10.56 4.53
C PHE A 119 6.24 10.58 4.18
N VAL A 120 7.10 10.08 5.06
CA VAL A 120 8.54 9.97 4.79
C VAL A 120 8.81 9.00 3.64
N ASN A 121 8.12 7.86 3.58
CA ASN A 121 8.27 6.89 2.50
C ASN A 121 7.79 7.46 1.16
N ASP A 122 6.59 8.05 1.12
CA ASP A 122 6.02 8.64 -0.09
C ASP A 122 6.91 9.77 -0.63
N THR A 123 7.39 10.66 0.26
CA THR A 123 8.31 11.74 -0.11
C THR A 123 9.61 11.21 -0.71
N ALA A 124 10.16 10.13 -0.15
CA ALA A 124 11.37 9.52 -0.69
C ALA A 124 11.14 8.92 -2.08
N VAL A 125 10.02 8.23 -2.28
CA VAL A 125 9.63 7.70 -3.61
C VAL A 125 9.53 8.83 -4.63
N GLU A 126 8.88 9.95 -4.29
CA GLU A 126 8.77 11.12 -5.17
C GLU A 126 10.16 11.70 -5.50
N GLN A 127 11.04 11.85 -4.51
CA GLN A 127 12.40 12.35 -4.73
C GLN A 127 13.22 11.43 -5.63
N ILE A 128 13.14 10.12 -5.43
CA ILE A 128 13.83 9.13 -6.27
C ILE A 128 13.31 9.19 -7.70
N VAL A 129 11.99 9.26 -7.89
CA VAL A 129 11.35 9.39 -9.21
C VAL A 129 11.89 10.61 -9.99
N LEU A 130 12.13 11.73 -9.30
CA LEU A 130 12.69 12.95 -9.92
C LEU A 130 14.17 12.81 -10.31
N LEU A 131 14.91 11.93 -9.66
CA LEU A 131 16.35 11.72 -9.88
C LEU A 131 16.64 10.58 -10.87
N LEU A 132 15.66 9.70 -11.10
CA LEU A 132 15.82 8.57 -12.02
C LEU A 132 15.83 9.00 -13.49
N PRO A 133 16.56 8.29 -14.35
CA PRO A 133 16.41 8.41 -15.80
C PRO A 133 14.97 8.15 -16.25
N ALA A 134 14.53 8.86 -17.29
CA ALA A 134 13.14 8.83 -17.75
C ALA A 134 12.62 7.41 -18.10
N ASP A 135 13.48 6.54 -18.62
CA ASP A 135 13.16 5.15 -18.96
C ASP A 135 12.95 4.25 -17.73
N LYS A 136 13.44 4.65 -16.55
CA LYS A 136 13.32 3.90 -15.28
C LYS A 136 12.22 4.41 -14.36
N THR A 137 11.81 5.66 -14.55
CA THR A 137 10.88 6.37 -13.67
C THR A 137 9.55 5.66 -13.51
N ASN A 138 8.90 5.27 -14.61
CA ASN A 138 7.57 4.65 -14.59
C ASN A 138 7.60 3.28 -13.91
N GLN A 139 8.59 2.46 -14.22
CA GLN A 139 8.76 1.13 -13.62
C GLN A 139 8.96 1.23 -12.11
N PHE A 140 9.88 2.08 -11.65
CA PHE A 140 10.13 2.27 -10.23
C PHE A 140 8.88 2.75 -9.49
N LYS A 141 8.19 3.77 -10.05
CA LYS A 141 6.95 4.31 -9.48
C LYS A 141 5.86 3.24 -9.35
N ALA A 142 5.65 2.43 -10.38
CA ALA A 142 4.66 1.36 -10.37
C ALA A 142 4.95 0.32 -9.28
N ILE A 143 6.20 -0.13 -9.14
CA ILE A 143 6.61 -1.10 -8.12
C ILE A 143 6.45 -0.48 -6.71
N ALA A 144 6.91 0.76 -6.51
CA ALA A 144 6.77 1.47 -5.25
C ALA A 144 5.29 1.60 -4.83
N GLN A 145 4.42 2.01 -5.76
CA GLN A 145 2.98 2.12 -5.53
C GLN A 145 2.34 0.77 -5.21
N GLN A 146 2.68 -0.28 -5.95
CA GLN A 146 2.15 -1.62 -5.70
C GLN A 146 2.55 -2.15 -4.32
N ARG A 147 3.79 -1.89 -3.87
CA ARG A 147 4.26 -2.31 -2.55
C ARG A 147 3.68 -1.48 -1.41
N SER A 148 3.58 -0.17 -1.60
CA SER A 148 3.01 0.75 -0.60
C SER A 148 1.51 0.59 -0.45
N TYR A 149 0.80 0.42 -1.56
CA TYR A 149 -0.66 0.45 -1.66
C TYR A 149 -1.21 -0.74 -2.45
N PRO A 150 -0.96 -2.00 -2.02
CA PRO A 150 -1.33 -3.19 -2.78
C PRO A 150 -2.85 -3.34 -3.01
N ARG A 151 -3.68 -2.74 -2.16
CA ARG A 151 -5.15 -2.72 -2.36
C ARG A 151 -5.58 -1.84 -3.52
N ILE A 152 -4.76 -0.85 -3.88
CA ILE A 152 -5.04 0.13 -4.93
C ILE A 152 -4.43 -0.33 -6.25
N TYR A 153 -3.16 -0.74 -6.24
CA TYR A 153 -2.34 -0.92 -7.43
C TYR A 153 -2.06 -2.40 -7.81
N ARG A 154 -2.61 -3.35 -7.07
CA ARG A 154 -2.48 -4.77 -7.44
C ARG A 154 -3.30 -5.05 -8.70
N ALA A 155 -2.71 -5.81 -9.63
CA ALA A 155 -3.39 -6.30 -10.82
C ALA A 155 -4.75 -6.96 -10.47
N THR A 156 -5.80 -6.50 -11.10
CA THR A 156 -7.18 -6.90 -10.87
C THR A 156 -7.55 -8.11 -11.74
N ARG A 157 -8.79 -8.55 -11.64
CA ARG A 157 -9.35 -9.53 -12.54
C ARG A 157 -9.49 -8.96 -13.97
N THR A 158 -9.80 -7.68 -14.06
CA THR A 158 -10.02 -6.97 -15.31
C THR A 158 -8.70 -6.85 -16.07
N ASP A 159 -7.61 -6.44 -15.40
CA ASP A 159 -6.28 -6.35 -16.02
C ASP A 159 -5.88 -7.70 -16.65
N ARG A 160 -6.02 -8.79 -15.89
CA ARG A 160 -5.71 -10.15 -16.38
C ARG A 160 -6.61 -10.58 -17.52
N ALA A 161 -7.89 -10.20 -17.49
CA ALA A 161 -8.79 -10.56 -18.59
C ALA A 161 -8.41 -9.87 -19.90
N TYR A 162 -7.89 -8.62 -19.85
CA TYR A 162 -7.35 -7.94 -21.02
C TYR A 162 -6.02 -8.53 -21.48
N GLU A 163 -5.10 -8.84 -20.55
CA GLU A 163 -3.84 -9.54 -20.85
C GLU A 163 -4.12 -10.89 -21.54
N ASP A 164 -4.97 -11.73 -20.95
CA ASP A 164 -5.35 -13.03 -21.51
C ASP A 164 -6.04 -12.88 -22.89
N ALA A 165 -6.89 -11.85 -23.07
CA ALA A 165 -7.59 -11.61 -24.33
C ALA A 165 -6.64 -11.21 -25.46
N LEU A 166 -5.57 -10.45 -25.16
CA LEU A 166 -4.56 -10.08 -26.15
C LEU A 166 -3.67 -11.25 -26.59
N GLU A 167 -3.60 -12.33 -25.80
CA GLU A 167 -2.84 -13.55 -26.09
C GLU A 167 -3.64 -14.59 -26.90
N LEU A 168 -4.93 -14.36 -27.18
CA LEU A 168 -5.75 -15.28 -27.99
C LEU A 168 -5.22 -15.43 -29.42
N GLU A 169 -5.00 -16.67 -29.86
CA GLU A 169 -4.39 -16.96 -31.15
C GLU A 169 -5.30 -16.60 -32.38
N GLU A 170 -6.63 -16.58 -32.20
CA GLU A 170 -7.62 -16.43 -33.30
C GLU A 170 -8.33 -15.07 -33.28
N LEU A 171 -7.64 -13.98 -32.89
CA LEU A 171 -8.19 -12.63 -33.00
C LEU A 171 -8.03 -12.08 -34.40
N ILE A 172 -9.14 -11.57 -34.98
CA ILE A 172 -9.02 -10.77 -36.19
C ILE A 172 -8.39 -9.41 -35.87
N PRO A 173 -7.61 -8.81 -36.82
CA PRO A 173 -6.87 -7.57 -36.56
C PRO A 173 -7.74 -6.43 -36.06
N GLU A 174 -8.98 -6.31 -36.51
CA GLU A 174 -9.92 -5.28 -36.09
C GLU A 174 -10.32 -5.45 -34.61
N THR A 175 -10.58 -6.69 -34.16
CA THR A 175 -10.90 -7.00 -32.76
C THR A 175 -9.69 -6.77 -31.86
N LEU A 176 -8.49 -7.20 -32.29
CA LEU A 176 -7.25 -6.95 -31.55
C LEU A 176 -7.05 -5.43 -31.32
N GLN A 177 -7.20 -4.62 -32.37
CA GLN A 177 -7.05 -3.18 -32.25
C GLN A 177 -8.13 -2.57 -31.33
N ALA A 178 -9.36 -3.08 -31.38
CA ALA A 178 -10.43 -2.62 -30.50
C ALA A 178 -10.14 -2.96 -29.03
N ILE A 179 -9.62 -4.14 -28.72
CA ILE A 179 -9.21 -4.54 -27.36
C ILE A 179 -8.08 -3.63 -26.86
N MET A 180 -7.05 -3.36 -27.66
CA MET A 180 -5.95 -2.46 -27.31
C MET A 180 -6.47 -1.05 -26.99
N ASN A 181 -7.35 -0.50 -27.83
CA ASN A 181 -7.91 0.84 -27.60
C ASN A 181 -8.79 0.89 -26.33
N LEU A 182 -9.52 -0.18 -26.02
CA LEU A 182 -10.27 -0.29 -24.77
C LEU A 182 -9.34 -0.38 -23.55
N GLN A 183 -8.25 -1.14 -23.66
CA GLN A 183 -7.25 -1.25 -22.61
C GLN A 183 -6.63 0.12 -22.29
N ASP A 184 -6.18 0.85 -23.31
CA ASP A 184 -5.63 2.20 -23.13
C ASP A 184 -6.63 3.12 -22.41
N SER A 185 -7.91 3.08 -22.83
CA SER A 185 -8.96 3.87 -22.19
C SER A 185 -9.26 3.44 -20.75
N MET A 186 -9.20 2.14 -20.47
CA MET A 186 -9.35 1.56 -19.14
C MET A 186 -8.19 2.04 -18.23
N ASP A 187 -6.96 1.94 -18.72
CA ASP A 187 -5.77 2.31 -17.96
C ASP A 187 -5.82 3.77 -17.53
N ASP A 188 -6.26 4.67 -18.40
CA ASP A 188 -6.44 6.09 -18.08
C ASP A 188 -7.50 6.30 -16.99
N GLU A 189 -8.67 5.67 -17.10
CA GLU A 189 -9.74 5.80 -16.11
C GLU A 189 -9.37 5.16 -14.78
N ILE A 190 -8.73 3.99 -14.80
CA ILE A 190 -8.23 3.31 -13.60
C ILE A 190 -7.12 4.13 -12.93
N ALA A 191 -6.23 4.77 -13.69
CA ALA A 191 -5.22 5.66 -13.13
C ALA A 191 -5.86 6.83 -12.36
N MET A 192 -6.91 7.46 -12.90
CA MET A 192 -7.67 8.49 -12.20
C MET A 192 -8.37 7.96 -10.95
N ALA A 193 -9.02 6.81 -11.05
CA ALA A 193 -9.71 6.17 -9.91
C ALA A 193 -8.71 5.75 -8.80
N ASN A 194 -7.54 5.23 -9.17
CA ASN A 194 -6.46 4.92 -8.22
C ASN A 194 -5.96 6.18 -7.51
N GLY A 195 -5.82 7.31 -8.20
CA GLY A 195 -5.45 8.59 -7.59
C GLY A 195 -6.50 9.08 -6.57
N GLN A 196 -7.78 8.95 -6.90
CA GLN A 196 -8.88 9.28 -5.98
C GLN A 196 -8.89 8.36 -4.75
N LEU A 197 -8.73 7.05 -4.96
CA LEU A 197 -8.68 6.06 -3.88
C LEU A 197 -7.45 6.25 -2.99
N LEU A 198 -6.27 6.56 -3.56
CA LEU A 198 -5.08 6.91 -2.80
C LEU A 198 -5.32 8.14 -1.91
N SER A 199 -5.90 9.20 -2.48
CA SER A 199 -6.24 10.40 -1.75
C SER A 199 -7.26 10.16 -0.62
N ALA A 200 -8.26 9.31 -0.85
CA ALA A 200 -9.22 8.90 0.17
C ALA A 200 -8.54 8.07 1.29
N THR A 201 -7.64 7.16 0.91
CA THR A 201 -6.85 6.33 1.85
C THR A 201 -5.97 7.21 2.74
N HIS A 202 -5.24 8.15 2.17
CA HIS A 202 -4.40 9.08 2.94
C HIS A 202 -5.19 9.88 3.97
N ARG A 203 -6.40 10.32 3.62
CA ARG A 203 -7.25 11.15 4.51
C ARG A 203 -8.05 10.35 5.52
N GLY A 204 -8.38 9.09 5.22
CA GLY A 204 -9.40 8.34 5.95
C GLY A 204 -8.92 7.08 6.66
N GLU A 205 -7.76 6.52 6.31
CA GLU A 205 -7.37 5.19 6.80
C GLU A 205 -7.11 5.15 8.32
N SER A 206 -6.47 6.18 8.89
CA SER A 206 -6.29 6.27 10.34
C SER A 206 -7.62 6.50 11.07
N GLN A 207 -8.53 7.31 10.50
CA GLN A 207 -9.87 7.50 11.05
C GLN A 207 -10.70 6.22 11.01
N GLU A 208 -10.59 5.40 9.96
CA GLU A 208 -11.29 4.12 9.87
C GLU A 208 -10.92 3.17 11.02
N GLN A 209 -9.67 3.18 11.50
CA GLN A 209 -9.25 2.39 12.66
C GLN A 209 -9.99 2.85 13.93
N ILE A 210 -10.13 4.15 14.13
CA ILE A 210 -10.90 4.74 15.25
C ILE A 210 -12.38 4.36 15.14
N ASP A 211 -12.96 4.46 13.96
CA ASP A 211 -14.37 4.11 13.72
C ASP A 211 -14.64 2.63 13.94
N ARG A 212 -13.70 1.75 13.63
CA ARG A 212 -13.80 0.31 13.97
C ARG A 212 -13.85 0.11 15.48
N MET A 213 -13.03 0.83 16.23
CA MET A 213 -13.05 0.77 17.70
C MET A 213 -14.37 1.29 18.28
N ASN A 214 -14.87 2.42 17.77
CA ASN A 214 -16.15 2.97 18.17
C ASN A 214 -17.30 1.98 17.92
N ARG A 215 -17.35 1.37 16.74
CA ARG A 215 -18.36 0.35 16.40
C ARG A 215 -18.26 -0.88 17.31
N PHE A 216 -17.04 -1.32 17.63
CA PHE A 216 -16.84 -2.42 18.56
C PHE A 216 -17.40 -2.08 19.95
N ALA A 217 -17.06 -0.90 20.49
CA ALA A 217 -17.55 -0.43 21.79
C ALA A 217 -19.09 -0.32 21.82
N GLN A 218 -19.71 0.24 20.77
CA GLN A 218 -21.16 0.33 20.64
C GLN A 218 -21.84 -1.06 20.63
N ARG A 219 -21.28 -2.04 19.90
CA ARG A 219 -21.81 -3.41 19.91
C ARG A 219 -21.74 -4.06 21.30
N MET A 220 -20.64 -3.85 22.02
CA MET A 220 -20.48 -4.37 23.38
C MET A 220 -21.48 -3.74 24.36
N SER A 221 -21.93 -2.50 24.14
CA SER A 221 -22.97 -1.83 24.92
C SER A 221 -24.41 -2.13 24.47
N GLY A 222 -24.62 -3.04 23.52
CA GLY A 222 -25.93 -3.42 23.02
C GLY A 222 -26.54 -2.43 22.00
N GLY A 223 -25.77 -1.48 21.50
CA GLY A 223 -26.20 -0.52 20.47
C GLY A 223 -26.19 -1.09 19.06
N THR A 224 -27.07 -0.59 18.19
CA THR A 224 -27.01 -0.81 16.75
C THR A 224 -26.04 0.20 16.13
N THR A 225 -25.12 -0.29 15.28
CA THR A 225 -24.18 0.58 14.58
C THR A 225 -24.60 0.74 13.14
N GLU A 226 -24.93 1.93 12.71
CA GLU A 226 -24.91 2.27 11.29
C GLU A 226 -23.45 2.43 10.85
N ARG A 227 -23.14 1.91 9.65
CA ARG A 227 -21.82 2.13 9.05
C ARG A 227 -21.75 3.59 8.61
N ALA A 228 -20.86 4.37 9.23
CA ALA A 228 -20.61 5.72 8.79
C ALA A 228 -20.18 5.75 7.30
N ASP A 229 -20.59 6.79 6.61
CA ASP A 229 -20.20 7.05 5.23
C ASP A 229 -18.66 7.15 5.14
N ASN A 230 -18.04 6.28 4.34
CA ASN A 230 -16.58 6.19 4.27
C ASN A 230 -16.11 6.56 2.85
N PRO A 231 -15.34 7.66 2.70
CA PRO A 231 -14.80 8.06 1.41
C PRO A 231 -13.96 6.99 0.71
N ILE A 232 -13.29 6.11 1.46
CA ILE A 232 -12.52 4.99 0.91
C ILE A 232 -13.47 3.98 0.24
N ASP A 233 -14.57 3.60 0.91
CA ASP A 233 -15.57 2.68 0.35
C ASP A 233 -16.18 3.22 -0.94
N HIS A 234 -16.45 4.54 -1.00
CA HIS A 234 -16.96 5.19 -2.21
C HIS A 234 -15.96 5.14 -3.37
N ALA A 235 -14.70 5.46 -3.10
CA ALA A 235 -13.65 5.42 -4.11
C ALA A 235 -13.39 3.97 -4.59
N GLU A 236 -13.39 2.99 -3.69
CA GLU A 236 -13.31 1.57 -4.05
C GLU A 236 -14.50 1.11 -4.91
N LYS A 237 -15.70 1.56 -4.59
CA LYS A 237 -16.90 1.24 -5.36
C LYS A 237 -16.82 1.84 -6.76
N ALA A 238 -16.45 3.13 -6.88
CA ALA A 238 -16.28 3.79 -8.16
C ALA A 238 -15.23 3.08 -9.05
N LYS A 239 -14.10 2.67 -8.48
CA LYS A 239 -13.10 1.89 -9.20
C LYS A 239 -13.66 0.56 -9.71
N ARG A 240 -14.39 -0.19 -8.87
CA ARG A 240 -15.03 -1.46 -9.28
C ARG A 240 -16.06 -1.27 -10.39
N GLU A 241 -16.84 -0.19 -10.36
CA GLU A 241 -17.80 0.12 -11.41
C GLU A 241 -17.12 0.38 -12.76
N ILE A 242 -15.92 0.99 -12.76
CA ILE A 242 -15.09 1.13 -13.95
C ILE A 242 -14.61 -0.25 -14.42
N GLU A 243 -14.03 -1.06 -13.55
CA GLU A 243 -13.53 -2.41 -13.84
C GLU A 243 -14.65 -3.30 -14.44
N ASP A 244 -15.83 -3.32 -13.81
CA ASP A 244 -16.96 -4.11 -14.26
C ASP A 244 -17.46 -3.65 -15.65
N ARG A 245 -17.50 -2.33 -15.89
CA ARG A 245 -17.89 -1.79 -17.19
C ARG A 245 -16.91 -2.21 -18.29
N TYR A 246 -15.62 -2.14 -18.07
CA TYR A 246 -14.62 -2.56 -19.05
C TYR A 246 -14.60 -4.08 -19.27
N LEU A 247 -14.92 -4.89 -18.26
CA LEU A 247 -15.15 -6.34 -18.46
C LEU A 247 -16.35 -6.62 -19.35
N GLU A 248 -17.46 -5.89 -19.25
CA GLU A 248 -18.60 -6.05 -20.14
C GLU A 248 -18.24 -5.60 -21.57
N LEU A 249 -17.56 -4.47 -21.75
CA LEU A 249 -17.10 -4.01 -23.06
C LEU A 249 -16.15 -5.01 -23.73
N LEU A 250 -15.27 -5.67 -22.98
CA LEU A 250 -14.41 -6.72 -23.51
C LEU A 250 -15.22 -7.94 -23.96
N ARG A 251 -16.24 -8.35 -23.19
CA ARG A 251 -17.14 -9.45 -23.57
C ARG A 251 -17.89 -9.17 -24.87
N ASP A 252 -18.31 -7.93 -25.09
CA ASP A 252 -19.05 -7.54 -26.28
C ASP A 252 -18.20 -7.62 -27.58
N LEU A 253 -16.87 -7.62 -27.45
CA LEU A 253 -15.93 -7.78 -28.57
C LEU A 253 -15.57 -9.22 -28.89
N LEU A 254 -15.82 -10.17 -27.98
CA LEU A 254 -15.38 -11.55 -28.07
C LEU A 254 -16.54 -12.50 -28.40
N THR A 255 -16.24 -13.60 -29.08
CA THR A 255 -17.20 -14.69 -29.29
C THR A 255 -17.42 -15.49 -28.00
N GLU A 256 -18.52 -16.27 -27.95
CA GLU A 256 -18.81 -17.13 -26.80
C GLU A 256 -17.67 -18.15 -26.54
N GLU A 257 -17.07 -18.70 -27.62
CA GLU A 257 -15.95 -19.64 -27.53
C GLU A 257 -14.71 -18.98 -26.90
N GLN A 258 -14.38 -17.76 -27.34
CA GLN A 258 -13.28 -16.98 -26.77
C GLN A 258 -13.53 -16.61 -25.29
N ILE A 259 -14.79 -16.27 -24.93
CA ILE A 259 -15.16 -16.00 -23.52
C ILE A 259 -15.04 -17.24 -22.64
N GLU A 260 -15.36 -18.44 -23.18
CA GLU A 260 -15.19 -19.68 -22.43
C GLU A 260 -13.73 -20.06 -22.22
N GLU A 261 -12.85 -19.73 -23.16
CA GLU A 261 -11.42 -19.93 -23.04
C GLU A 261 -10.82 -19.01 -21.95
N LEU A 262 -11.31 -17.78 -21.86
CA LEU A 262 -10.89 -16.78 -20.88
C LEU A 262 -11.56 -16.98 -19.51
N GLY A 263 -10.93 -17.76 -18.62
CA GLY A 263 -11.46 -18.04 -17.28
C GLY A 263 -11.78 -16.76 -16.44
N GLY A 264 -11.11 -15.65 -16.74
CA GLY A 264 -11.33 -14.34 -16.13
C GLY A 264 -12.69 -13.71 -16.48
N LEU A 265 -13.29 -14.04 -17.63
CA LEU A 265 -14.53 -13.46 -18.11
C LEU A 265 -15.80 -14.23 -17.70
N LYS A 266 -15.67 -15.44 -17.12
CA LYS A 266 -16.84 -16.20 -16.66
C LYS A 266 -17.67 -15.37 -15.67
N LYS A 267 -18.97 -15.22 -15.90
CA LYS A 267 -19.86 -14.56 -14.93
C LYS A 267 -19.72 -15.25 -13.58
N ARG A 268 -19.50 -14.48 -12.53
CA ARG A 268 -19.60 -15.02 -11.17
C ARG A 268 -21.05 -15.44 -10.96
N GLU A 269 -21.26 -16.73 -10.71
CA GLU A 269 -22.57 -17.19 -10.22
C GLU A 269 -22.97 -16.35 -9.02
N THR A 270 -24.15 -15.76 -9.11
CA THR A 270 -24.68 -15.00 -8.00
C THR A 270 -24.92 -15.93 -6.81
N ARG A 271 -24.91 -15.38 -5.59
CA ARG A 271 -25.12 -16.16 -4.36
C ARG A 271 -26.48 -16.86 -4.32
N GLU A 272 -27.43 -16.42 -5.17
CA GLU A 272 -28.76 -17.00 -5.34
C GLU A 272 -28.72 -18.24 -6.25
N GLU A 273 -27.95 -18.21 -7.34
CA GLU A 273 -27.74 -19.36 -8.25
C GLU A 273 -27.04 -20.53 -7.52
N ARG A 274 -26.08 -20.23 -6.63
CA ARG A 274 -25.41 -21.26 -5.78
C ARG A 274 -26.29 -21.87 -4.70
N ARG A 275 -27.45 -21.28 -4.38
CA ARG A 275 -28.37 -21.78 -3.35
C ARG A 275 -29.56 -22.53 -3.96
N GLY A 276 -29.73 -22.50 -5.26
CA GLY A 276 -30.85 -23.13 -5.98
C GLY A 276 -30.50 -24.42 -6.72
N GLY A 277 -29.24 -24.85 -6.71
CA GLY A 277 -28.78 -26.16 -7.19
C GLY A 277 -28.38 -27.02 -6.01
#